data_164ec10406b90b34ceee05fb79c83b9e
#
_entry.id   164ec10406b90b34ceee05fb79c83b9e
#
_cell.length_a   1.000
_cell.length_b   1.000
_cell.length_c   1.000
_cell.angle_alpha   90.00
_cell.angle_beta   90.00
_cell.angle_gamma   90.00
#
_symmetry.space_group_name_H-M   'P 1'
#
loop_
_entity.id
_entity.type
_entity.pdbx_description
1 polymer ?
#
loop_
_entity_poly.entity_id
_entity_poly.type
_entity_poly.pdbx_seq_one_letter_code
_entity_poly.pdbx_strand_id
1 'polypeptide(L)'
;MGEAARPPLVAGPRREKTSSIDLTPFNSYRVRAFAACCLFPEQVGELAAALGTGEGQAAHLLGHGCNVILSQPYYDASHRFVCTRRLETGIAVAGTSIRAGAGARLRDVCRAAARAGLSGLERLWDIPGSVGGAAVMNAGAYGAAFYDVAEAVEAYDPAAGAVRLFSREACRPAYRTTAFQGGRSVIVAALLRLVPGDPAAILAEMGRVGRLRRSKLPYDRPSAGSVFRRPDGAPPVGVIMEEAGLKGFAIGGARISRRHGGFIVNAGGATGADILAVAEAMRQAAKRLYGVALALEQVVY
;
A
#
# COMPACT_ATOMS: atom_id res chain seq x y z
N MET A 1 52.55 21.27 2.36
CA MET A 1 51.94 20.23 1.51
C MET A 1 50.98 19.46 2.40
N GLY A 2 49.69 19.83 2.33
CA GLY A 2 48.65 19.27 3.17
C GLY A 2 47.91 18.16 2.40
N GLU A 3 47.91 16.99 2.99
CA GLU A 3 47.22 15.82 2.48
C GLU A 3 45.72 15.99 2.68
N ALA A 4 44.95 16.10 1.56
CA ALA A 4 43.49 16.20 1.59
C ALA A 4 42.90 14.86 2.02
N ALA A 5 42.24 14.84 3.17
CA ALA A 5 41.51 13.67 3.65
C ALA A 5 40.41 13.27 2.66
N ARG A 6 40.47 12.02 2.18
CA ARG A 6 39.41 11.41 1.38
C ARG A 6 38.14 11.26 2.25
N PRO A 7 36.95 11.59 1.71
CA PRO A 7 35.70 11.34 2.43
C PRO A 7 35.49 9.82 2.62
N PRO A 8 34.84 9.40 3.71
CA PRO A 8 34.59 7.99 3.95
C PRO A 8 33.69 7.40 2.86
N LEU A 9 34.09 6.25 2.32
CA LEU A 9 33.28 5.45 1.41
C LEU A 9 31.99 5.03 2.13
N VAL A 10 30.87 5.62 1.74
CA VAL A 10 29.54 5.15 2.14
C VAL A 10 29.39 3.73 1.60
N ALA A 11 29.30 2.74 2.48
CA ALA A 11 29.05 1.37 2.09
C ALA A 11 27.73 1.32 1.33
N GLY A 12 27.80 1.01 0.04
CA GLY A 12 26.62 0.82 -0.80
C GLY A 12 25.76 -0.34 -0.27
N PRO A 13 24.46 -0.37 -0.59
CA PRO A 13 23.55 -1.41 -0.13
C PRO A 13 24.12 -2.79 -0.46
N ARG A 14 24.10 -3.70 0.52
CA ARG A 14 24.58 -5.07 0.34
C ARG A 14 23.91 -5.71 -0.87
N ARG A 15 24.66 -5.89 -1.95
CA ARG A 15 24.27 -6.74 -3.07
C ARG A 15 24.51 -8.18 -2.63
N GLU A 16 23.45 -8.89 -2.30
CA GLU A 16 23.54 -10.36 -2.27
C GLU A 16 23.74 -10.82 -3.71
N LYS A 17 24.93 -11.37 -3.96
CA LYS A 17 25.31 -11.94 -5.26
C LYS A 17 24.54 -13.24 -5.47
N THR A 18 23.76 -13.31 -6.56
CA THR A 18 23.31 -14.51 -7.30
C THR A 18 22.23 -15.41 -6.70
N SER A 19 21.41 -14.97 -5.76
CA SER A 19 20.15 -15.65 -5.45
C SER A 19 18.97 -14.74 -5.79
N SER A 20 18.00 -15.24 -6.54
CA SER A 20 16.73 -14.53 -6.74
C SER A 20 16.07 -14.29 -5.40
N ILE A 21 15.55 -13.07 -5.19
CA ILE A 21 14.90 -12.67 -3.94
C ILE A 21 13.47 -13.16 -3.97
N ASP A 22 13.08 -13.93 -2.94
CA ASP A 22 11.70 -14.38 -2.78
C ASP A 22 10.79 -13.21 -2.39
N LEU A 23 9.85 -12.84 -3.27
CA LEU A 23 8.87 -11.79 -3.07
C LEU A 23 7.57 -12.29 -2.41
N THR A 24 7.42 -13.59 -2.15
CA THR A 24 6.24 -14.17 -1.51
C THR A 24 5.91 -13.50 -0.15
N PRO A 25 6.89 -13.19 0.74
CA PRO A 25 6.62 -12.49 1.99
C PRO A 25 6.24 -11.02 1.83
N PHE A 26 6.47 -10.45 0.64
CA PHE A 26 6.31 -9.02 0.38
C PHE A 26 5.03 -8.69 -0.41
N ASN A 27 4.14 -9.65 -0.64
CA ASN A 27 2.81 -9.43 -1.19
C ASN A 27 1.73 -10.12 -0.34
N SER A 28 0.60 -9.43 -0.15
CA SER A 28 -0.48 -9.90 0.74
C SER A 28 -1.28 -11.06 0.15
N TYR A 29 -1.23 -11.28 -1.15
CA TYR A 29 -1.80 -12.47 -1.79
C TYR A 29 -0.98 -13.73 -1.50
N ARG A 30 0.26 -13.59 -1.02
CA ARG A 30 1.19 -14.73 -0.86
C ARG A 30 1.39 -15.50 -2.16
N VAL A 31 1.33 -14.80 -3.28
CA VAL A 31 1.71 -15.33 -4.59
C VAL A 31 3.20 -15.61 -4.59
N ARG A 32 3.59 -16.79 -5.02
CA ARG A 32 4.99 -17.16 -5.15
C ARG A 32 5.59 -16.43 -6.36
N ALA A 33 6.50 -15.51 -6.07
CA ALA A 33 7.21 -14.73 -7.07
C ALA A 33 8.64 -14.44 -6.61
N PHE A 34 9.55 -14.31 -7.56
CA PHE A 34 10.97 -14.06 -7.31
C PHE A 34 11.45 -12.88 -8.17
N ALA A 35 12.45 -12.15 -7.69
CA ALA A 35 13.08 -11.07 -8.45
C ALA A 35 14.59 -11.20 -8.46
N ALA A 36 15.22 -10.88 -9.58
CA ALA A 36 16.67 -10.77 -9.68
C ALA A 36 17.22 -9.58 -8.86
N CYS A 37 16.40 -8.54 -8.64
CA CYS A 37 16.81 -7.35 -7.89
C CYS A 37 15.65 -6.83 -7.02
N CYS A 38 15.87 -6.78 -5.70
CA CYS A 38 15.01 -6.08 -4.74
C CYS A 38 15.89 -5.41 -3.68
N LEU A 39 15.72 -4.10 -3.51
CA LEU A 39 16.47 -3.29 -2.55
C LEU A 39 15.58 -2.94 -1.37
N PHE A 40 16.15 -2.88 -0.17
CA PHE A 40 15.42 -2.66 1.09
C PHE A 40 16.00 -1.46 1.83
N PRO A 41 15.76 -0.22 1.37
CA PRO A 41 16.28 0.96 2.03
C PRO A 41 15.63 1.14 3.41
N GLU A 42 16.46 1.52 4.40
CA GLU A 42 16.03 1.88 5.77
C GLU A 42 16.04 3.40 5.98
N GLN A 43 16.92 4.11 5.22
CA GLN A 43 17.10 5.55 5.29
C GLN A 43 16.99 6.22 3.93
N VAL A 44 16.77 7.53 3.92
CA VAL A 44 16.63 8.34 2.69
C VAL A 44 17.84 8.24 1.77
N GLY A 45 19.07 8.23 2.32
CA GLY A 45 20.28 8.08 1.51
C GLY A 45 20.36 6.76 0.76
N GLU A 46 19.94 5.65 1.41
CA GLU A 46 19.84 4.34 0.77
C GLU A 46 18.71 4.30 -0.28
N LEU A 47 17.58 4.97 0.00
CA LEU A 47 16.50 5.11 -0.96
C LEU A 47 16.97 5.87 -2.20
N ALA A 48 17.68 6.98 -2.03
CA ALA A 48 18.26 7.75 -3.14
C ALA A 48 19.18 6.88 -4.00
N ALA A 49 20.08 6.12 -3.38
CA ALA A 49 20.96 5.20 -4.07
C ALA A 49 20.18 4.06 -4.79
N ALA A 50 19.10 3.55 -4.17
CA ALA A 50 18.27 2.51 -4.74
C ALA A 50 17.46 2.98 -5.95
N LEU A 51 17.03 4.24 -5.97
CA LEU A 51 16.27 4.83 -7.10
C LEU A 51 17.20 5.22 -8.25
N GLY A 52 18.46 5.56 -7.96
CA GLY A 52 19.45 6.01 -8.95
C GLY A 52 19.19 7.44 -9.44
N THR A 53 20.08 7.95 -10.31
CA THR A 53 20.10 9.35 -10.77
C THR A 53 19.21 9.62 -11.99
N GLY A 54 18.05 9.03 -12.10
CA GLY A 54 16.99 9.56 -12.98
C GLY A 54 16.90 9.07 -14.42
N GLU A 55 17.94 8.52 -15.03
CA GLU A 55 17.89 7.98 -16.38
C GLU A 55 17.83 6.44 -16.36
N GLY A 56 16.64 5.89 -16.22
CA GLY A 56 16.45 4.44 -16.19
C GLY A 56 14.99 4.06 -15.96
N GLN A 57 14.71 2.78 -16.10
CA GLN A 57 13.39 2.23 -15.85
C GLN A 57 12.95 2.52 -14.39
N ALA A 58 11.73 3.02 -14.23
CA ALA A 58 11.17 3.31 -12.92
C ALA A 58 11.17 2.05 -12.04
N ALA A 59 11.60 2.20 -10.78
CA ALA A 59 11.57 1.09 -9.84
C ALA A 59 10.13 0.71 -9.45
N HIS A 60 9.88 -0.58 -9.30
CA HIS A 60 8.64 -1.09 -8.71
C HIS A 60 8.66 -0.89 -7.19
N LEU A 61 7.79 0.00 -6.68
CA LEU A 61 7.76 0.34 -5.26
C LEU A 61 6.86 -0.64 -4.49
N LEU A 62 7.44 -1.38 -3.56
CA LEU A 62 6.71 -2.26 -2.65
C LEU A 62 6.71 -1.67 -1.24
N GLY A 63 5.52 -1.31 -0.73
CA GLY A 63 5.32 -1.11 0.70
C GLY A 63 5.12 -2.47 1.40
N HIS A 64 4.02 -2.62 2.14
CA HIS A 64 3.66 -3.93 2.73
C HIS A 64 2.98 -4.89 1.72
N GLY A 65 2.89 -4.53 0.45
CA GLY A 65 2.30 -5.36 -0.60
C GLY A 65 0.80 -5.60 -0.46
N CYS A 66 0.10 -4.70 0.26
CA CYS A 66 -1.33 -4.88 0.57
C CYS A 66 -2.27 -4.40 -0.54
N ASN A 67 -1.72 -3.86 -1.63
CA ASN A 67 -2.48 -3.39 -2.79
C ASN A 67 -1.75 -3.70 -4.11
N VAL A 68 -1.09 -4.86 -4.18
CA VAL A 68 -0.21 -5.24 -5.31
C VAL A 68 -0.57 -6.64 -5.80
N ILE A 69 -0.55 -6.81 -7.13
CA ILE A 69 -0.56 -8.09 -7.82
C ILE A 69 0.81 -8.27 -8.48
N LEU A 70 1.54 -9.30 -8.10
CA LEU A 70 2.74 -9.75 -8.80
C LEU A 70 2.28 -10.68 -9.94
N SER A 71 2.32 -10.18 -11.19
CA SER A 71 1.74 -10.89 -12.34
C SER A 71 2.61 -12.05 -12.84
N GLN A 72 3.91 -12.01 -12.55
CA GLN A 72 4.89 -12.98 -13.04
C GLN A 72 5.47 -13.81 -11.89
N PRO A 73 5.85 -15.09 -12.14
CA PRO A 73 6.54 -15.92 -11.17
C PRO A 73 7.99 -15.51 -10.96
N TYR A 74 8.60 -14.83 -11.95
CA TYR A 74 9.97 -14.35 -11.90
C TYR A 74 10.11 -13.01 -12.63
N TYR A 75 10.83 -12.09 -12.01
CA TYR A 75 11.19 -10.78 -12.52
C TYR A 75 12.70 -10.73 -12.71
N ASP A 76 13.15 -10.61 -13.94
CA ASP A 76 14.57 -10.53 -14.31
C ASP A 76 15.22 -9.19 -13.92
N ALA A 77 16.47 -8.98 -14.34
CA ALA A 77 17.23 -7.77 -14.01
C ALA A 77 16.66 -6.47 -14.62
N SER A 78 15.76 -6.56 -15.59
CA SER A 78 15.05 -5.40 -16.14
C SER A 78 14.01 -4.84 -15.17
N HIS A 79 13.56 -5.65 -14.22
CA HIS A 79 12.62 -5.28 -13.15
C HIS A 79 13.36 -5.03 -11.85
N ARG A 80 13.46 -3.76 -11.43
CA ARG A 80 14.06 -3.39 -10.16
C ARG A 80 12.98 -3.09 -9.13
N PHE A 81 12.95 -3.84 -8.04
CA PHE A 81 12.08 -3.59 -6.90
C PHE A 81 12.79 -2.77 -5.83
N VAL A 82 12.06 -1.84 -5.22
CA VAL A 82 12.47 -1.11 -4.01
C VAL A 82 11.40 -1.32 -2.95
N CYS A 83 11.72 -2.09 -1.93
CA CYS A 83 10.80 -2.41 -0.83
C CYS A 83 10.97 -1.40 0.31
N THR A 84 10.01 -0.49 0.43
CA THR A 84 10.01 0.60 1.43
C THR A 84 9.48 0.17 2.81
N ARG A 85 9.33 -1.14 3.07
CA ARG A 85 8.80 -1.67 4.33
C ARG A 85 9.63 -1.27 5.55
N ARG A 86 10.93 -1.06 5.38
CA ARG A 86 11.86 -0.67 6.44
C ARG A 86 12.20 0.82 6.43
N LEU A 87 11.77 1.55 5.41
CA LEU A 87 12.09 2.96 5.23
C LEU A 87 11.41 3.78 6.30
N GLU A 88 12.22 4.46 7.15
CA GLU A 88 11.70 5.38 8.16
C GLU A 88 10.50 4.78 8.93
N THR A 89 10.75 3.89 9.89
CA THR A 89 9.66 3.20 10.61
C THR A 89 9.24 3.92 11.90
N GLY A 90 9.86 5.06 12.23
CA GLY A 90 9.61 5.82 13.44
C GLY A 90 8.21 6.43 13.50
N ILE A 91 7.66 6.51 14.71
CA ILE A 91 6.40 7.20 15.02
C ILE A 91 6.68 8.14 16.19
N ALA A 92 6.59 9.45 15.94
CA ALA A 92 6.81 10.49 16.95
C ALA A 92 5.50 11.25 17.19
N VAL A 93 5.09 11.33 18.46
CA VAL A 93 3.89 12.07 18.90
C VAL A 93 4.34 13.33 19.62
N ALA A 94 3.83 14.50 19.20
CA ALA A 94 4.12 15.79 19.82
C ALA A 94 2.84 16.64 19.89
N GLY A 95 2.27 16.79 21.09
CA GLY A 95 0.97 17.42 21.26
C GLY A 95 -0.13 16.71 20.44
N THR A 96 -0.76 17.40 19.51
CA THR A 96 -1.79 16.85 18.60
C THR A 96 -1.23 16.41 17.26
N SER A 97 0.09 16.44 17.07
CA SER A 97 0.74 16.07 15.81
C SER A 97 1.41 14.70 15.93
N ILE A 98 1.36 13.93 14.85
CA ILE A 98 2.13 12.70 14.71
C ILE A 98 2.94 12.77 13.42
N ARG A 99 4.28 12.61 13.53
CA ARG A 99 5.13 12.29 12.39
C ARG A 99 5.28 10.77 12.32
N ALA A 100 4.86 10.16 11.22
CA ALA A 100 4.94 8.73 11.01
C ALA A 100 5.75 8.42 9.74
N GLY A 101 6.81 7.65 9.87
CA GLY A 101 7.64 7.21 8.74
C GLY A 101 6.89 6.29 7.78
N ALA A 102 7.28 6.31 6.52
CA ALA A 102 6.58 5.62 5.44
C ALA A 102 6.51 4.09 5.63
N GLY A 103 7.54 3.49 6.23
CA GLY A 103 7.59 2.06 6.54
C GLY A 103 6.78 1.66 7.77
N ALA A 104 6.39 2.60 8.63
CA ALA A 104 5.57 2.32 9.80
C ALA A 104 4.22 1.71 9.38
N ARG A 105 3.74 0.73 10.15
CA ARG A 105 2.41 0.16 9.90
C ARG A 105 1.32 1.14 10.29
N LEU A 106 0.33 1.36 9.44
CA LEU A 106 -0.78 2.27 9.74
C LEU A 106 -1.49 1.91 11.06
N ARG A 107 -1.67 0.63 11.33
CA ARG A 107 -2.25 0.15 12.59
C ARG A 107 -1.45 0.56 13.83
N ASP A 108 -0.13 0.66 13.72
CA ASP A 108 0.72 1.04 14.87
C ASP A 108 0.64 2.55 15.10
N VAL A 109 0.45 3.35 14.04
CA VAL A 109 0.14 4.78 14.14
C VAL A 109 -1.22 5.00 14.81
N CYS A 110 -2.26 4.24 14.41
CA CYS A 110 -3.58 4.31 15.08
C CYS A 110 -3.47 3.97 16.57
N ARG A 111 -2.66 2.96 16.94
CA ARG A 111 -2.41 2.61 18.35
C ARG A 111 -1.67 3.71 19.10
N ALA A 112 -0.65 4.32 18.47
CA ALA A 112 0.09 5.43 19.08
C ALA A 112 -0.83 6.62 19.34
N ALA A 113 -1.68 6.98 18.37
CA ALA A 113 -2.70 8.01 18.53
C ALA A 113 -3.65 7.71 19.70
N ALA A 114 -4.21 6.49 19.75
CA ALA A 114 -5.12 6.10 20.82
C ALA A 114 -4.48 6.15 22.21
N ARG A 115 -3.21 5.70 22.34
CA ARG A 115 -2.46 5.78 23.60
C ARG A 115 -2.20 7.22 24.06
N ALA A 116 -2.09 8.14 23.10
CA ALA A 116 -1.90 9.57 23.36
C ALA A 116 -3.24 10.33 23.57
N GLY A 117 -4.39 9.64 23.54
CA GLY A 117 -5.70 10.29 23.64
C GLY A 117 -6.03 11.17 22.43
N LEU A 118 -5.55 10.78 21.24
CA LEU A 118 -5.74 11.54 20.01
C LEU A 118 -6.72 10.81 19.08
N SER A 119 -7.80 11.49 18.72
CA SER A 119 -8.89 11.04 17.83
C SER A 119 -8.65 11.47 16.40
N GLY A 120 -9.16 10.70 15.44
CA GLY A 120 -9.14 10.96 14.00
C GLY A 120 -8.67 9.77 13.15
N LEU A 121 -8.05 8.75 13.76
CA LEU A 121 -7.54 7.57 13.05
C LEU A 121 -8.36 6.28 13.30
N GLU A 122 -9.40 6.31 14.12
CA GLU A 122 -10.14 5.13 14.58
C GLU A 122 -10.73 4.32 13.42
N ARG A 123 -11.24 5.02 12.39
CA ARG A 123 -11.86 4.40 11.22
C ARG A 123 -10.87 3.84 10.22
N LEU A 124 -9.61 4.26 10.29
CA LEU A 124 -8.50 3.69 9.52
C LEU A 124 -7.88 2.48 10.23
N TRP A 125 -8.30 2.22 11.46
CA TRP A 125 -7.89 1.06 12.23
C TRP A 125 -8.11 -0.24 11.45
N ASP A 126 -7.09 -1.08 11.50
CA ASP A 126 -7.07 -2.39 10.86
C ASP A 126 -7.06 -2.38 9.31
N ILE A 127 -6.85 -1.20 8.67
CA ILE A 127 -6.44 -1.17 7.26
C ILE A 127 -5.01 -1.70 7.21
N PRO A 128 -4.75 -2.80 6.47
CA PRO A 128 -3.40 -3.33 6.35
C PRO A 128 -2.53 -2.43 5.48
N GLY A 129 -1.25 -2.36 5.80
CA GLY A 129 -0.27 -1.62 5.01
C GLY A 129 0.56 -0.63 5.82
N SER A 130 1.42 0.07 5.11
CA SER A 130 2.29 1.12 5.64
C SER A 130 1.68 2.50 5.51
N VAL A 131 2.21 3.45 6.27
CA VAL A 131 1.90 4.89 6.15
C VAL A 131 2.16 5.39 4.74
N GLY A 132 3.31 5.07 4.12
CA GLY A 132 3.62 5.46 2.74
C GLY A 132 2.58 4.93 1.74
N GLY A 133 2.21 3.65 1.86
CA GLY A 133 1.15 3.07 1.00
C GLY A 133 -0.22 3.71 1.24
N ALA A 134 -0.56 4.00 2.51
CA ALA A 134 -1.80 4.69 2.85
C ALA A 134 -1.84 6.12 2.29
N ALA A 135 -0.72 6.84 2.35
CA ALA A 135 -0.61 8.18 1.80
C ALA A 135 -0.69 8.19 0.26
N VAL A 136 0.00 7.26 -0.44
CA VAL A 136 -0.09 7.15 -1.92
C VAL A 136 -1.51 6.87 -2.39
N MET A 137 -2.25 5.99 -1.67
CA MET A 137 -3.58 5.55 -2.06
C MET A 137 -4.71 6.39 -1.49
N ASN A 138 -4.43 7.41 -0.67
CA ASN A 138 -5.44 8.03 0.19
C ASN A 138 -6.34 6.96 0.82
N ALA A 139 -5.70 6.03 1.54
CA ALA A 139 -6.39 4.87 2.09
C ALA A 139 -7.55 5.29 3.00
N GLY A 140 -8.70 4.65 2.85
CA GLY A 140 -9.86 5.03 3.62
C GLY A 140 -10.87 3.91 3.77
N ALA A 141 -11.64 4.00 4.85
CA ALA A 141 -12.73 3.10 5.17
C ALA A 141 -13.75 3.79 6.08
N TYR A 142 -15.02 3.36 5.99
CA TYR A 142 -16.09 3.82 6.89
C TYR A 142 -16.28 5.34 6.92
N GLY A 143 -16.11 5.99 5.77
CA GLY A 143 -16.30 7.43 5.62
C GLY A 143 -15.13 8.28 6.10
N ALA A 144 -13.95 7.67 6.39
CA ALA A 144 -12.71 8.38 6.67
C ALA A 144 -11.64 8.02 5.65
N ALA A 145 -10.73 8.95 5.37
CA ALA A 145 -9.60 8.81 4.48
C ALA A 145 -8.33 9.33 5.15
N PHE A 146 -7.16 8.89 4.67
CA PHE A 146 -5.87 9.23 5.26
C PHE A 146 -5.62 10.74 5.29
N TYR A 147 -5.98 11.45 4.22
CA TYR A 147 -5.82 12.90 4.14
C TYR A 147 -6.91 13.71 4.86
N ASP A 148 -7.84 13.08 5.57
CA ASP A 148 -8.69 13.82 6.51
C ASP A 148 -7.88 14.32 7.71
N VAL A 149 -6.77 13.65 8.02
CA VAL A 149 -5.87 14.00 9.12
C VAL A 149 -4.43 14.27 8.68
N ALA A 150 -4.03 13.93 7.46
CA ALA A 150 -2.68 14.22 6.95
C ALA A 150 -2.61 15.65 6.43
N GLU A 151 -1.80 16.49 7.08
CA GLU A 151 -1.56 17.89 6.70
C GLU A 151 -0.50 18.00 5.60
N ALA A 152 0.50 17.13 5.64
CA ALA A 152 1.59 17.12 4.70
C ALA A 152 2.27 15.74 4.65
N VAL A 153 3.07 15.52 3.62
CA VAL A 153 3.97 14.38 3.53
C VAL A 153 5.38 14.85 3.15
N GLU A 154 6.36 14.21 3.72
CA GLU A 154 7.74 14.29 3.27
C GLU A 154 7.95 13.25 2.18
N ALA A 155 8.47 13.63 1.03
CA ALA A 155 8.77 12.70 -0.04
C ALA A 155 10.13 13.00 -0.65
N TYR A 156 10.89 11.94 -0.93
CA TYR A 156 12.12 12.05 -1.72
C TYR A 156 11.75 12.31 -3.18
N ASP A 157 12.24 13.40 -3.72
CA ASP A 157 12.09 13.80 -5.12
C ASP A 157 13.40 13.48 -5.87
N PRO A 158 13.41 12.45 -6.73
CA PRO A 158 14.63 12.08 -7.46
C PRO A 158 15.13 13.17 -8.40
N ALA A 159 14.26 14.06 -8.91
CA ALA A 159 14.66 15.16 -9.77
C ALA A 159 15.40 16.26 -9.00
N ALA A 160 15.00 16.49 -7.76
CA ALA A 160 15.68 17.43 -6.86
C ALA A 160 16.83 16.80 -6.08
N GLY A 161 16.95 15.46 -6.06
CA GLY A 161 17.92 14.75 -5.25
C GLY A 161 17.73 14.93 -3.74
N ALA A 162 16.54 15.33 -3.27
CA ALA A 162 16.28 15.75 -1.91
C ALA A 162 14.88 15.37 -1.42
N VAL A 163 14.72 15.33 -0.10
CA VAL A 163 13.39 15.25 0.51
C VAL A 163 12.73 16.61 0.46
N ARG A 164 11.48 16.64 0.00
CA ARG A 164 10.64 17.83 -0.04
C ARG A 164 9.37 17.63 0.76
N LEU A 165 8.86 18.71 1.33
CA LEU A 165 7.57 18.73 2.01
C LEU A 165 6.48 19.08 0.99
N PHE A 166 5.45 18.23 0.92
CA PHE A 166 4.25 18.44 0.10
C PHE A 166 3.07 18.69 1.03
N SER A 167 2.43 19.85 0.89
CA SER A 167 1.19 20.15 1.62
C SER A 167 0.08 19.19 1.19
N ARG A 168 -1.01 19.14 1.96
CA ARG A 168 -2.20 18.37 1.58
C ARG A 168 -2.70 18.71 0.18
N GLU A 169 -2.74 20.01 -0.16
CA GLU A 169 -3.19 20.51 -1.46
C GLU A 169 -2.26 20.03 -2.58
N ALA A 170 -0.94 20.08 -2.35
CA ALA A 170 0.05 19.59 -3.31
C ALA A 170 -0.05 18.08 -3.53
N CYS A 171 -0.49 17.33 -2.51
CA CYS A 171 -0.77 15.90 -2.63
C CYS A 171 -2.00 15.58 -3.48
N ARG A 172 -2.91 16.54 -3.72
CA ARG A 172 -4.15 16.40 -4.51
C ARG A 172 -4.94 15.13 -4.17
N PRO A 173 -5.32 14.92 -2.88
CA PRO A 173 -6.00 13.71 -2.48
C PRO A 173 -7.43 13.66 -3.03
N ALA A 174 -7.79 12.53 -3.67
CA ALA A 174 -9.14 12.21 -4.05
C ALA A 174 -9.43 10.72 -3.73
N TYR A 175 -10.59 10.21 -4.12
CA TYR A 175 -10.95 8.82 -3.84
C TYR A 175 -9.94 7.85 -4.46
N ARG A 176 -9.19 7.16 -3.61
CA ARG A 176 -8.14 6.18 -3.99
C ARG A 176 -7.08 6.74 -4.95
N THR A 177 -6.78 8.03 -4.89
CA THR A 177 -5.76 8.63 -5.72
C THR A 177 -5.06 9.81 -5.04
N THR A 178 -3.81 10.07 -5.44
CA THR A 178 -3.02 11.23 -5.07
C THR A 178 -2.03 11.57 -6.19
N ALA A 179 -1.34 12.70 -6.08
CA ALA A 179 -0.27 13.10 -6.99
C ALA A 179 0.93 12.13 -7.03
N PHE A 180 1.04 11.22 -6.05
CA PHE A 180 2.15 10.26 -5.96
C PHE A 180 1.92 8.98 -6.79
N GLN A 181 0.69 8.74 -7.24
CA GLN A 181 0.42 7.59 -8.11
C GLN A 181 0.97 7.85 -9.51
N GLY A 182 1.82 6.94 -10.00
CA GLY A 182 2.49 7.10 -11.29
C GLY A 182 3.62 8.14 -11.31
N GLY A 183 3.85 8.83 -10.18
CA GLY A 183 4.96 9.77 -10.00
C GLY A 183 6.26 9.07 -9.61
N ARG A 184 7.37 9.83 -9.68
CA ARG A 184 8.70 9.34 -9.29
C ARG A 184 9.03 9.61 -7.81
N SER A 185 8.33 10.55 -7.16
CA SER A 185 8.57 10.89 -5.76
C SER A 185 8.13 9.77 -4.83
N VAL A 186 8.96 9.44 -3.84
CA VAL A 186 8.71 8.35 -2.88
C VAL A 186 8.46 8.94 -1.50
N ILE A 187 7.29 8.69 -0.92
CA ILE A 187 6.94 9.18 0.41
C ILE A 187 7.86 8.53 1.44
N VAL A 188 8.45 9.36 2.32
CA VAL A 188 9.33 8.95 3.42
C VAL A 188 8.71 9.14 4.80
N ALA A 189 7.79 10.11 4.97
CA ALA A 189 7.00 10.26 6.18
C ALA A 189 5.69 11.01 5.91
N ALA A 190 4.75 10.92 6.84
CA ALA A 190 3.54 11.74 6.87
C ALA A 190 3.45 12.53 8.17
N LEU A 191 2.94 13.75 8.07
CA LEU A 191 2.62 14.64 9.19
C LEU A 191 1.10 14.65 9.36
N LEU A 192 0.66 14.13 10.50
CA LEU A 192 -0.77 13.99 10.82
C LEU A 192 -1.14 15.00 11.89
N ARG A 193 -2.33 15.64 11.75
CA ARG A 193 -2.94 16.49 12.75
C ARG A 193 -4.20 15.81 13.28
N LEU A 194 -4.21 15.56 14.57
CA LEU A 194 -5.30 14.90 15.27
C LEU A 194 -5.92 15.86 16.31
N VAL A 195 -7.01 15.44 16.90
CA VAL A 195 -7.67 16.21 17.95
C VAL A 195 -7.68 15.44 19.27
N PRO A 196 -7.59 16.10 20.44
CA PRO A 196 -7.77 15.44 21.72
C PRO A 196 -9.13 14.75 21.79
N GLY A 197 -9.17 13.54 22.33
CA GLY A 197 -10.39 12.75 22.47
C GLY A 197 -10.38 11.91 23.75
N ASP A 198 -11.52 11.36 24.11
CA ASP A 198 -11.62 10.41 25.21
C ASP A 198 -10.99 9.06 24.80
N PRO A 199 -9.94 8.58 25.49
CA PRO A 199 -9.26 7.33 25.17
C PRO A 199 -10.23 6.12 25.17
N ALA A 200 -11.22 6.09 26.04
CA ALA A 200 -12.19 5.00 26.10
C ALA A 200 -13.08 4.99 24.84
N ALA A 201 -13.56 6.16 24.41
CA ALA A 201 -14.33 6.28 23.17
C ALA A 201 -13.52 5.93 21.93
N ILE A 202 -12.25 6.37 21.84
CA ILE A 202 -11.33 6.03 20.75
C ILE A 202 -11.16 4.51 20.66
N LEU A 203 -10.83 3.84 21.76
CA LEU A 203 -10.64 2.39 21.79
C LEU A 203 -11.94 1.62 21.48
N ALA A 204 -13.10 2.12 21.95
CA ALA A 204 -14.40 1.53 21.65
C ALA A 204 -14.70 1.59 20.14
N GLU A 205 -14.45 2.72 19.49
CA GLU A 205 -14.65 2.89 18.05
C GLU A 205 -13.67 2.02 17.26
N MET A 206 -12.37 1.98 17.61
CA MET A 206 -11.41 1.07 17.00
C MET A 206 -11.87 -0.40 17.13
N GLY A 207 -12.36 -0.79 18.29
CA GLY A 207 -12.92 -2.12 18.54
C GLY A 207 -14.15 -2.42 17.67
N ARG A 208 -15.07 -1.44 17.54
CA ARG A 208 -16.24 -1.54 16.68
C ARG A 208 -15.87 -1.73 15.21
N VAL A 209 -14.97 -0.88 14.71
CA VAL A 209 -14.47 -0.96 13.32
C VAL A 209 -13.77 -2.29 13.07
N GLY A 210 -12.91 -2.73 13.98
CA GLY A 210 -12.22 -4.01 13.86
C GLY A 210 -13.18 -5.22 13.79
N ARG A 211 -14.25 -5.22 14.63
CA ARG A 211 -15.29 -6.28 14.57
C ARG A 211 -16.03 -6.23 13.23
N LEU A 212 -16.43 -5.04 12.78
CA LEU A 212 -17.14 -4.86 11.52
C LEU A 212 -16.30 -5.31 10.31
N ARG A 213 -15.01 -5.02 10.32
CA ARG A 213 -14.10 -5.49 9.25
C ARG A 213 -13.99 -7.01 9.24
N ARG A 214 -13.74 -7.61 10.41
CA ARG A 214 -13.63 -9.09 10.53
C ARG A 214 -14.90 -9.83 10.16
N SER A 215 -16.08 -9.23 10.39
CA SER A 215 -17.35 -9.86 9.98
C SER A 215 -17.59 -9.83 8.47
N LYS A 216 -17.06 -8.80 7.76
CA LYS A 216 -17.35 -8.57 6.34
C LYS A 216 -16.22 -9.00 5.39
N LEU A 217 -14.96 -8.92 5.81
CA LEU A 217 -13.81 -9.11 4.94
C LEU A 217 -13.20 -10.52 5.08
N PRO A 218 -12.56 -11.04 4.02
CA PRO A 218 -11.98 -12.39 4.02
C PRO A 218 -10.61 -12.44 4.71
N TYR A 219 -10.57 -12.33 6.03
CA TYR A 219 -9.32 -12.46 6.80
C TYR A 219 -8.81 -13.91 6.93
N ASP A 220 -9.60 -14.87 6.51
CA ASP A 220 -9.28 -16.31 6.52
C ASP A 220 -8.37 -16.75 5.37
N ARG A 221 -8.18 -15.90 4.36
CA ARG A 221 -7.37 -16.20 3.18
C ARG A 221 -6.50 -15.01 2.79
N PRO A 222 -5.29 -15.23 2.22
CA PRO A 222 -4.47 -14.16 1.69
C PRO A 222 -5.19 -13.38 0.59
N SER A 223 -5.16 -12.04 0.67
CA SER A 223 -5.73 -11.12 -0.32
C SER A 223 -5.05 -9.76 -0.23
N ALA A 224 -5.19 -8.92 -1.26
CA ALA A 224 -4.62 -7.57 -1.27
C ALA A 224 -5.71 -6.47 -1.29
N GLY A 225 -6.80 -6.68 -0.56
CA GLY A 225 -7.88 -5.71 -0.50
C GLY A 225 -8.88 -5.82 -1.67
N SER A 226 -9.67 -4.76 -1.86
CA SER A 226 -10.58 -4.66 -3.01
C SER A 226 -9.80 -4.64 -4.32
N VAL A 227 -10.27 -5.41 -5.31
CA VAL A 227 -9.57 -5.52 -6.60
C VAL A 227 -9.80 -4.29 -7.46
N PHE A 228 -11.02 -3.76 -7.43
CA PHE A 228 -11.46 -2.64 -8.26
C PHE A 228 -11.92 -1.46 -7.43
N ARG A 229 -11.76 -0.27 -7.99
CA ARG A 229 -12.42 0.95 -7.50
C ARG A 229 -13.92 0.79 -7.62
N ARG A 230 -14.67 1.47 -6.75
CA ARG A 230 -16.12 1.52 -6.88
C ARG A 230 -16.46 2.20 -8.21
N PRO A 231 -17.26 1.57 -9.07
CA PRO A 231 -17.68 2.19 -10.32
C PRO A 231 -18.70 3.31 -10.05
N ASP A 232 -18.69 4.33 -10.89
CA ASP A 232 -19.69 5.37 -10.88
C ASP A 232 -20.98 4.85 -11.53
N GLY A 233 -22.14 5.29 -11.04
CA GLY A 233 -23.44 4.93 -11.62
C GLY A 233 -23.86 3.46 -11.47
N ALA A 234 -23.14 2.66 -10.66
CA ALA A 234 -23.46 1.25 -10.44
C ALA A 234 -23.28 0.86 -8.96
N PRO A 235 -23.84 -0.28 -8.52
CA PRO A 235 -23.61 -0.81 -7.18
C PRO A 235 -22.13 -1.07 -6.89
N PRO A 236 -21.73 -1.20 -5.60
CA PRO A 236 -20.39 -1.64 -5.24
C PRO A 236 -20.03 -2.99 -5.90
N VAL A 237 -18.76 -3.17 -6.30
CA VAL A 237 -18.29 -4.39 -7.00
C VAL A 237 -18.69 -5.67 -6.27
N GLY A 238 -18.69 -5.66 -4.93
CA GLY A 238 -19.11 -6.83 -4.14
C GLY A 238 -20.56 -7.23 -4.38
N VAL A 239 -21.45 -6.26 -4.57
CA VAL A 239 -22.89 -6.46 -4.89
C VAL A 239 -23.03 -6.97 -6.32
N ILE A 240 -22.33 -6.34 -7.27
CA ILE A 240 -22.34 -6.79 -8.68
C ILE A 240 -21.93 -8.25 -8.79
N MET A 241 -20.88 -8.67 -8.08
CA MET A 241 -20.41 -10.07 -8.13
C MET A 241 -21.36 -11.04 -7.42
N GLU A 242 -22.11 -10.59 -6.43
CA GLU A 242 -23.15 -11.39 -5.78
C GLU A 242 -24.34 -11.62 -6.72
N GLU A 243 -24.83 -10.56 -7.36
CA GLU A 243 -25.91 -10.62 -8.35
C GLU A 243 -25.52 -11.41 -9.61
N ALA A 244 -24.23 -11.35 -10.00
CA ALA A 244 -23.69 -12.18 -11.07
C ALA A 244 -23.56 -13.68 -10.71
N GLY A 245 -23.79 -14.05 -9.44
CA GLY A 245 -23.59 -15.43 -8.97
C GLY A 245 -22.12 -15.86 -8.92
N LEU A 246 -21.17 -14.88 -8.92
CA LEU A 246 -19.73 -15.16 -9.02
C LEU A 246 -19.00 -15.30 -7.69
N LYS A 247 -19.67 -15.16 -6.53
CA LYS A 247 -19.03 -15.45 -5.23
C LYS A 247 -18.58 -16.91 -5.17
N GLY A 248 -17.30 -17.14 -5.02
CA GLY A 248 -16.69 -18.47 -5.02
C GLY A 248 -16.20 -18.95 -6.39
N PHE A 249 -16.44 -18.21 -7.48
CA PHE A 249 -15.84 -18.48 -8.79
C PHE A 249 -14.31 -18.47 -8.69
N ALA A 250 -13.66 -19.43 -9.32
CA ALA A 250 -12.22 -19.63 -9.20
C ALA A 250 -11.58 -19.98 -10.56
N ILE A 251 -10.34 -19.53 -10.73
CA ILE A 251 -9.44 -19.94 -11.81
C ILE A 251 -8.10 -20.27 -11.14
N GLY A 252 -7.58 -21.47 -11.38
CA GLY A 252 -6.40 -21.95 -10.70
C GLY A 252 -6.55 -21.85 -9.18
N GLY A 253 -5.56 -21.23 -8.51
CA GLY A 253 -5.59 -21.00 -7.07
C GLY A 253 -6.30 -19.72 -6.65
N ALA A 254 -6.72 -18.84 -7.57
CA ALA A 254 -7.40 -17.59 -7.26
C ALA A 254 -8.93 -17.78 -7.22
N ARG A 255 -9.60 -17.07 -6.28
CA ARG A 255 -11.04 -17.21 -6.08
C ARG A 255 -11.68 -15.88 -5.68
N ILE A 256 -12.85 -15.55 -6.22
CA ILE A 256 -13.70 -14.48 -5.66
C ILE A 256 -14.18 -14.91 -4.28
N SER A 257 -13.92 -14.10 -3.28
CA SER A 257 -14.26 -14.43 -1.91
C SER A 257 -15.76 -14.70 -1.75
N ARG A 258 -16.10 -15.79 -1.07
CA ARG A 258 -17.50 -16.08 -0.71
C ARG A 258 -18.03 -15.10 0.33
N ARG A 259 -17.14 -14.46 1.12
CA ARG A 259 -17.52 -13.50 2.16
C ARG A 259 -17.74 -12.09 1.58
N HIS A 260 -16.93 -11.66 0.62
CA HIS A 260 -16.99 -10.32 0.03
C HIS A 260 -16.65 -10.36 -1.47
N GLY A 261 -17.65 -10.20 -2.34
CA GLY A 261 -17.50 -10.31 -3.80
C GLY A 261 -16.51 -9.34 -4.46
N GLY A 262 -16.13 -8.24 -3.78
CA GLY A 262 -15.12 -7.29 -4.28
C GLY A 262 -13.66 -7.73 -4.03
N PHE A 263 -13.45 -8.89 -3.40
CA PHE A 263 -12.13 -9.42 -3.06
C PHE A 263 -11.82 -10.69 -3.82
N ILE A 264 -10.63 -10.79 -4.37
CA ILE A 264 -10.04 -12.04 -4.79
C ILE A 264 -9.16 -12.54 -3.63
N VAL A 265 -9.18 -13.84 -3.37
CA VAL A 265 -8.34 -14.50 -2.35
C VAL A 265 -7.48 -15.57 -2.99
N ASN A 266 -6.30 -15.78 -2.46
CA ASN A 266 -5.50 -16.97 -2.74
C ASN A 266 -6.09 -18.14 -1.95
N ALA A 267 -6.78 -19.04 -2.65
CA ALA A 267 -7.42 -20.22 -2.05
C ALA A 267 -6.44 -21.39 -1.87
N GLY A 268 -5.22 -21.25 -2.38
CA GLY A 268 -4.11 -22.21 -2.35
C GLY A 268 -3.40 -22.24 -3.69
N GLY A 269 -2.09 -21.90 -3.70
CA GLY A 269 -1.26 -21.96 -4.90
C GLY A 269 -1.63 -20.98 -6.02
N ALA A 270 -2.34 -19.88 -5.73
CA ALA A 270 -2.68 -18.88 -6.75
C ALA A 270 -1.42 -18.26 -7.36
N THR A 271 -1.44 -18.09 -8.68
CA THR A 271 -0.47 -17.28 -9.43
C THR A 271 -1.01 -15.88 -9.70
N GLY A 272 -0.14 -14.95 -10.07
CA GLY A 272 -0.57 -13.62 -10.51
C GLY A 272 -1.48 -13.68 -11.75
N ALA A 273 -1.19 -14.59 -12.67
CA ALA A 273 -2.03 -14.85 -13.85
C ALA A 273 -3.44 -15.32 -13.47
N ASP A 274 -3.57 -16.22 -12.48
CA ASP A 274 -4.89 -16.65 -11.99
C ASP A 274 -5.69 -15.49 -11.43
N ILE A 275 -5.03 -14.61 -10.62
CA ILE A 275 -5.68 -13.43 -10.04
C ILE A 275 -6.18 -12.49 -11.13
N LEU A 276 -5.36 -12.23 -12.16
CA LEU A 276 -5.73 -11.37 -13.28
C LEU A 276 -6.85 -11.98 -14.14
N ALA A 277 -6.84 -13.30 -14.35
CA ALA A 277 -7.91 -14.00 -15.06
C ALA A 277 -9.25 -13.93 -14.33
N VAL A 278 -9.25 -14.10 -12.99
CA VAL A 278 -10.46 -13.91 -12.16
C VAL A 278 -10.91 -12.44 -12.20
N ALA A 279 -9.98 -11.47 -12.14
CA ALA A 279 -10.31 -10.05 -12.25
C ALA A 279 -10.95 -9.72 -13.62
N GLU A 280 -10.49 -10.34 -14.70
CA GLU A 280 -11.09 -10.16 -16.02
C GLU A 280 -12.52 -10.74 -16.08
N ALA A 281 -12.76 -11.91 -15.50
CA ALA A 281 -14.12 -12.44 -15.38
C ALA A 281 -15.06 -11.49 -14.61
N MET A 282 -14.55 -10.83 -13.55
CA MET A 282 -15.31 -9.80 -12.81
C MET A 282 -15.63 -8.58 -13.69
N ARG A 283 -14.68 -8.11 -14.53
CA ARG A 283 -14.91 -7.01 -15.47
C ARG A 283 -16.00 -7.35 -16.48
N GLN A 284 -15.95 -8.54 -17.07
CA GLN A 284 -16.93 -9.01 -18.03
C GLN A 284 -18.33 -9.11 -17.42
N ALA A 285 -18.44 -9.59 -16.18
CA ALA A 285 -19.71 -9.63 -15.46
C ALA A 285 -20.28 -8.24 -15.20
N ALA A 286 -19.47 -7.28 -14.74
CA ALA A 286 -19.92 -5.90 -14.50
C ALA A 286 -20.35 -5.21 -15.80
N LYS A 287 -19.60 -5.40 -16.88
CA LYS A 287 -19.96 -4.89 -18.22
C LYS A 287 -21.27 -5.46 -18.71
N ARG A 288 -21.48 -6.78 -18.56
CA ARG A 288 -22.70 -7.47 -18.99
C ARG A 288 -23.94 -7.04 -18.21
N LEU A 289 -23.84 -6.90 -16.87
CA LEU A 289 -24.98 -6.62 -16.01
C LEU A 289 -25.32 -5.13 -15.92
N TYR A 290 -24.30 -4.27 -15.92
CA TYR A 290 -24.45 -2.85 -15.65
C TYR A 290 -23.89 -1.92 -16.72
N GLY A 291 -23.26 -2.47 -17.78
CA GLY A 291 -22.61 -1.66 -18.81
C GLY A 291 -21.36 -0.91 -18.34
N VAL A 292 -20.86 -1.16 -17.13
CA VAL A 292 -19.75 -0.39 -16.52
C VAL A 292 -18.40 -1.08 -16.72
N ALA A 293 -17.36 -0.26 -16.92
CA ALA A 293 -15.97 -0.71 -16.94
C ALA A 293 -15.37 -0.62 -15.53
N LEU A 294 -14.84 -1.73 -15.02
CA LEU A 294 -14.16 -1.75 -13.71
C LEU A 294 -12.68 -1.37 -13.85
N ALA A 295 -12.27 -0.30 -13.17
CA ALA A 295 -10.87 0.11 -13.06
C ALA A 295 -10.20 -0.59 -11.86
N LEU A 296 -9.02 -1.20 -12.09
CA LEU A 296 -8.23 -1.78 -11.00
C LEU A 296 -7.88 -0.72 -9.95
N GLU A 297 -8.01 -1.08 -8.67
CA GLU A 297 -7.45 -0.34 -7.54
C GLU A 297 -6.04 -0.86 -7.23
N GLN A 298 -5.82 -2.15 -7.44
CA GLN A 298 -4.53 -2.79 -7.18
C GLN A 298 -3.52 -2.49 -8.28
N VAL A 299 -2.27 -2.30 -7.88
CA VAL A 299 -1.14 -2.08 -8.78
C VAL A 299 -0.64 -3.43 -9.28
N VAL A 300 -0.45 -3.56 -10.59
CA VAL A 300 0.09 -4.77 -11.22
C VAL A 300 1.56 -4.53 -11.57
N TYR A 301 2.41 -5.41 -11.15
CA TYR A 301 3.82 -5.46 -11.56
C TYR A 301 4.09 -6.72 -12.37
#